data_b089a4c01d1562d6b0c7b9b3a78c27a6
#
_entry.id   b089a4c01d1562d6b0c7b9b3a78c27a6
#
_cell.length_a   1.000
_cell.length_b   1.000
_cell.length_c   1.000
_cell.angle_alpha   90.00
_cell.angle_beta   90.00
_cell.angle_gamma   90.00
#
_symmetry.space_group_name_H-M   'P 1'
#
loop_
_entity.id
_entity.type
_entity.pdbx_description
1 polymer ?
#
loop_
_entity_poly.entity_id
_entity_poly.type
_entity_poly.pdbx_seq_one_letter_code
_entity_poly.pdbx_strand_id
1 'polypeptide(L)'
;MRKKRGPNRQYFSKDTEDAIIEYNLTTDQYIKDKLYRERIKSAFDKLAEIVYNKWKFTYFDDDPQDVMAEVVAFMVEKIHMYKNGKGKAFSYFNIVARNYLILNNNANYKRYKDTDIMSGLPESFDTENNFREEERNDEHRTFNKRMLEYWDKHLENFFPKKRDLQIADSVLE
;
A
#
# COMPACT_ATOMS: atom_id res chain seq x y z
N MET A 1 13.59 -13.02 -37.29
CA MET A 1 13.71 -11.56 -37.39
C MET A 1 13.17 -10.90 -36.10
N ARG A 2 14.03 -10.26 -35.29
CA ARG A 2 13.59 -9.49 -34.11
C ARG A 2 12.97 -8.18 -34.61
N LYS A 3 11.68 -7.94 -34.30
CA LYS A 3 11.03 -6.65 -34.57
C LYS A 3 11.80 -5.56 -33.82
N LYS A 4 12.33 -4.54 -34.53
CA LYS A 4 12.91 -3.34 -33.93
C LYS A 4 11.88 -2.72 -32.98
N ARG A 5 12.21 -2.61 -31.70
CA ARG A 5 11.40 -1.84 -30.74
C ARG A 5 11.32 -0.41 -31.25
N GLY A 6 10.12 0.11 -31.46
CA GLY A 6 9.88 1.51 -31.79
C GLY A 6 10.45 2.43 -30.69
N PRO A 7 10.57 3.74 -30.97
CA PRO A 7 11.12 4.69 -30.01
C PRO A 7 10.35 4.55 -28.70
N ASN A 8 11.11 4.29 -27.62
CA ASN A 8 10.57 4.13 -26.29
C ASN A 8 10.03 5.50 -25.83
N ARG A 9 8.76 5.79 -26.14
CA ARG A 9 8.10 7.01 -25.64
C ARG A 9 8.04 6.90 -24.13
N GLN A 10 8.85 7.67 -23.47
CA GLN A 10 8.92 7.75 -22.02
C GLN A 10 7.59 8.38 -21.55
N TYR A 11 6.62 7.53 -21.16
CA TYR A 11 5.27 7.95 -20.75
C TYR A 11 5.31 8.82 -19.46
N PHE A 12 6.34 8.70 -18.66
CA PHE A 12 6.60 9.53 -17.49
C PHE A 12 7.88 10.32 -17.75
N SER A 13 7.72 11.50 -18.28
CA SER A 13 8.84 12.36 -18.71
C SER A 13 9.24 13.36 -17.62
N LYS A 14 10.32 14.08 -17.88
CA LYS A 14 10.72 15.21 -17.04
C LYS A 14 9.65 16.31 -17.03
N ASP A 15 8.95 16.53 -18.15
CA ASP A 15 7.83 17.45 -18.24
C ASP A 15 6.70 17.10 -17.26
N THR A 16 6.38 15.81 -17.08
CA THR A 16 5.42 15.34 -16.09
C THR A 16 5.90 15.62 -14.66
N GLU A 17 7.19 15.43 -14.38
CA GLU A 17 7.78 15.72 -13.06
C GLU A 17 7.72 17.22 -12.76
N ASP A 18 8.09 18.06 -13.73
CA ASP A 18 8.02 19.52 -13.59
C ASP A 18 6.56 19.99 -13.37
N ALA A 19 5.59 19.38 -14.09
CA ALA A 19 4.17 19.65 -13.91
C ALA A 19 3.66 19.28 -12.50
N ILE A 20 4.15 18.18 -11.93
CA ILE A 20 3.81 17.78 -10.55
C ILE A 20 4.36 18.78 -9.53
N ILE A 21 5.57 19.28 -9.74
CA ILE A 21 6.18 20.30 -8.89
C ILE A 21 5.35 21.61 -8.97
N GLU A 22 5.01 22.05 -10.19
CA GLU A 22 4.19 23.23 -10.42
C GLU A 22 2.80 23.08 -9.79
N TYR A 23 2.17 21.90 -9.92
CA TYR A 23 0.90 21.57 -9.27
C TYR A 23 0.96 21.74 -7.75
N ASN A 24 2.04 21.31 -7.11
CA ASN A 24 2.21 21.41 -5.66
C ASN A 24 2.51 22.85 -5.18
N LEU A 25 3.09 23.69 -6.04
CA LEU A 25 3.39 25.09 -5.71
C LEU A 25 2.19 26.00 -5.92
N THR A 26 1.27 25.64 -6.81
CA THR A 26 0.11 26.46 -7.18
C THR A 26 -1.00 26.30 -6.16
N THR A 27 -1.65 27.42 -5.79
CA THR A 27 -2.86 27.42 -4.95
C THR A 27 -4.15 27.52 -5.76
N ASP A 28 -4.05 27.99 -7.03
CA ASP A 28 -5.19 28.14 -7.92
C ASP A 28 -5.68 26.80 -8.46
N GLN A 29 -6.95 26.49 -8.16
CA GLN A 29 -7.56 25.21 -8.54
C GLN A 29 -7.69 25.06 -10.07
N TYR A 30 -7.98 26.15 -10.78
CA TYR A 30 -8.10 26.12 -12.24
C TYR A 30 -6.76 25.72 -12.91
N ILE A 31 -5.65 26.28 -12.42
CA ILE A 31 -4.31 25.94 -12.90
C ILE A 31 -3.96 24.49 -12.57
N LYS A 32 -4.28 24.03 -11.36
CA LYS A 32 -4.10 22.60 -10.96
C LYS A 32 -4.84 21.66 -11.89
N ASP A 33 -6.11 21.93 -12.18
CA ASP A 33 -6.93 21.10 -13.04
C ASP A 33 -6.41 21.07 -14.47
N LYS A 34 -5.89 22.20 -14.96
CA LYS A 34 -5.26 22.29 -16.28
C LYS A 34 -3.97 21.47 -16.34
N LEU A 35 -3.06 21.66 -15.39
CA LEU A 35 -1.79 20.90 -15.29
C LEU A 35 -2.06 19.40 -15.21
N TYR A 36 -3.02 18.99 -14.40
CA TYR A 36 -3.41 17.60 -14.27
C TYR A 36 -3.89 17.02 -15.60
N ARG A 37 -4.87 17.65 -16.24
CA ARG A 37 -5.46 17.15 -17.49
C ARG A 37 -4.45 17.08 -18.64
N GLU A 38 -3.61 18.10 -18.78
CA GLU A 38 -2.75 18.24 -19.96
C GLU A 38 -1.43 17.48 -19.83
N ARG A 39 -0.85 17.40 -18.61
CA ARG A 39 0.54 16.94 -18.43
C ARG A 39 0.70 15.77 -17.47
N ILE A 40 -0.23 15.53 -16.54
CA ILE A 40 -0.07 14.52 -15.48
C ILE A 40 -0.94 13.30 -15.75
N LYS A 41 -2.22 13.48 -16.10
CA LYS A 41 -3.21 12.42 -16.20
C LYS A 41 -2.75 11.23 -17.05
N SER A 42 -2.30 11.47 -18.27
CA SER A 42 -1.88 10.40 -19.19
C SER A 42 -0.71 9.56 -18.64
N ALA A 43 0.19 10.20 -17.89
CA ALA A 43 1.32 9.51 -17.26
C ALA A 43 0.85 8.66 -16.07
N PHE A 44 -0.11 9.12 -15.28
CA PHE A 44 -0.67 8.38 -14.16
C PHE A 44 -1.52 7.21 -14.64
N ASP A 45 -2.38 7.40 -15.65
CA ASP A 45 -3.18 6.33 -16.26
C ASP A 45 -2.26 5.20 -16.76
N LYS A 46 -1.19 5.55 -17.48
CA LYS A 46 -0.24 4.57 -17.99
C LYS A 46 0.58 3.90 -16.90
N LEU A 47 0.91 4.61 -15.85
CA LEU A 47 1.60 4.05 -14.69
C LEU A 47 0.70 3.04 -13.95
N ALA A 48 -0.56 3.38 -13.71
CA ALA A 48 -1.54 2.50 -13.09
C ALA A 48 -1.72 1.20 -13.89
N GLU A 49 -1.90 1.31 -15.22
CA GLU A 49 -2.00 0.15 -16.13
C GLU A 49 -0.77 -0.76 -16.04
N ILE A 50 0.43 -0.19 -16.06
CA ILE A 50 1.68 -0.98 -16.02
C ILE A 50 1.84 -1.67 -14.67
N VAL A 51 1.57 -0.97 -13.56
CA VAL A 51 1.71 -1.54 -12.22
C VAL A 51 0.67 -2.64 -12.01
N TYR A 52 -0.58 -2.41 -12.39
CA TYR A 52 -1.64 -3.41 -12.30
C TYR A 52 -1.28 -4.69 -13.08
N ASN A 53 -0.92 -4.57 -14.36
CA ASN A 53 -0.59 -5.71 -15.21
C ASN A 53 0.68 -6.45 -14.80
N LYS A 54 1.66 -5.75 -14.24
CA LYS A 54 2.95 -6.34 -13.83
C LYS A 54 2.80 -7.28 -12.63
N TRP A 55 1.98 -6.92 -11.67
CA TRP A 55 1.92 -7.64 -10.39
C TRP A 55 0.82 -8.69 -10.31
N LYS A 56 -0.06 -8.79 -11.34
CA LYS A 56 -1.11 -9.83 -11.49
C LYS A 56 -1.85 -10.08 -10.18
N PHE A 57 -2.42 -9.05 -9.61
CA PHE A 57 -3.27 -9.17 -8.42
C PHE A 57 -4.51 -10.02 -8.73
N THR A 58 -4.92 -10.87 -7.80
CA THR A 58 -5.94 -11.91 -7.99
C THR A 58 -7.24 -11.63 -7.26
N TYR A 59 -7.18 -10.86 -6.17
CA TYR A 59 -8.32 -10.65 -5.27
C TYR A 59 -8.97 -9.28 -5.48
N PHE A 60 -9.36 -9.00 -6.74
CA PHE A 60 -10.19 -7.86 -7.08
C PHE A 60 -11.47 -8.37 -7.71
N ASP A 61 -12.60 -8.08 -7.10
CA ASP A 61 -13.93 -8.40 -7.61
C ASP A 61 -14.41 -7.33 -8.62
N ASP A 62 -13.76 -6.16 -8.62
CA ASP A 62 -14.08 -5.02 -9.47
C ASP A 62 -13.46 -5.14 -10.86
N ASP A 63 -14.06 -4.41 -11.83
CA ASP A 63 -13.51 -4.30 -13.17
C ASP A 63 -12.07 -3.74 -13.12
N PRO A 64 -11.13 -4.30 -13.88
CA PRO A 64 -9.75 -3.78 -13.95
C PRO A 64 -9.66 -2.28 -14.24
N GLN A 65 -10.61 -1.71 -14.98
CA GLN A 65 -10.64 -0.27 -15.25
C GLN A 65 -10.98 0.54 -14.01
N ASP A 66 -11.90 0.06 -13.19
CA ASP A 66 -12.28 0.71 -11.93
C ASP A 66 -11.11 0.67 -10.93
N VAL A 67 -10.47 -0.49 -10.80
CA VAL A 67 -9.26 -0.62 -9.94
C VAL A 67 -8.15 0.33 -10.40
N MET A 68 -7.91 0.44 -11.71
CA MET A 68 -6.91 1.38 -12.22
C MET A 68 -7.31 2.84 -11.99
N ALA A 69 -8.59 3.18 -12.10
CA ALA A 69 -9.09 4.52 -11.80
C ALA A 69 -8.92 4.88 -10.32
N GLU A 70 -9.16 3.94 -9.42
CA GLU A 70 -8.88 4.12 -7.98
C GLU A 70 -7.41 4.34 -7.68
N VAL A 71 -6.51 3.58 -8.34
CA VAL A 71 -5.05 3.81 -8.23
C VAL A 71 -4.68 5.22 -8.64
N VAL A 72 -5.24 5.71 -9.76
CA VAL A 72 -5.01 7.07 -10.25
C VAL A 72 -5.54 8.09 -9.24
N ALA A 73 -6.75 7.91 -8.73
CA ALA A 73 -7.33 8.79 -7.72
C ALA A 73 -6.45 8.86 -6.46
N PHE A 74 -5.96 7.72 -5.99
CA PHE A 74 -5.05 7.65 -4.85
C PHE A 74 -3.70 8.35 -5.12
N MET A 75 -3.14 8.20 -6.33
CA MET A 75 -1.92 8.92 -6.71
C MET A 75 -2.13 10.44 -6.71
N VAL A 76 -3.31 10.92 -7.17
CA VAL A 76 -3.68 12.34 -7.14
C VAL A 76 -3.85 12.84 -5.70
N GLU A 77 -4.48 12.06 -4.83
CA GLU A 77 -4.59 12.38 -3.41
C GLU A 77 -3.20 12.57 -2.76
N LYS A 78 -2.24 11.72 -3.12
CA LYS A 78 -0.88 11.76 -2.56
C LYS A 78 0.10 12.68 -3.30
N ILE A 79 -0.36 13.41 -4.34
CA ILE A 79 0.50 14.24 -5.18
C ILE A 79 1.22 15.32 -4.37
N HIS A 80 0.55 15.89 -3.38
CA HIS A 80 1.08 16.92 -2.49
C HIS A 80 2.24 16.45 -1.58
N MET A 81 2.36 15.13 -1.39
CA MET A 81 3.43 14.55 -0.57
C MET A 81 4.75 14.42 -1.33
N TYR A 82 4.72 14.50 -2.66
CA TYR A 82 5.94 14.45 -3.46
C TYR A 82 6.79 15.70 -3.23
N LYS A 83 8.08 15.49 -2.88
CA LYS A 83 9.06 16.56 -2.65
C LYS A 83 10.19 16.44 -3.66
N ASN A 84 10.40 17.51 -4.43
CA ASN A 84 11.54 17.60 -5.35
C ASN A 84 12.87 17.41 -4.57
N GLY A 85 13.83 16.71 -5.20
CA GLY A 85 15.16 16.45 -4.62
C GLY A 85 15.27 15.20 -3.77
N LYS A 86 14.16 14.51 -3.41
CA LYS A 86 14.20 13.23 -2.69
C LYS A 86 14.15 11.99 -3.59
N GLY A 87 14.14 12.18 -4.90
CA GLY A 87 14.07 11.12 -5.90
C GLY A 87 13.16 11.50 -7.06
N LYS A 88 13.17 10.69 -8.12
CA LYS A 88 12.34 10.92 -9.31
C LYS A 88 10.87 10.71 -9.00
N ALA A 89 10.00 11.57 -9.53
CA ALA A 89 8.54 11.46 -9.37
C ALA A 89 8.02 10.08 -9.85
N PHE A 90 8.54 9.57 -10.95
CA PHE A 90 8.22 8.21 -11.42
C PHE A 90 8.41 7.13 -10.35
N SER A 91 9.56 7.13 -9.67
CA SER A 91 9.87 6.12 -8.65
C SER A 91 8.94 6.25 -7.44
N TYR A 92 8.65 7.48 -7.03
CA TYR A 92 7.73 7.76 -5.93
C TYR A 92 6.32 7.24 -6.23
N PHE A 93 5.74 7.64 -7.38
CA PHE A 93 4.37 7.23 -7.72
C PHE A 93 4.26 5.75 -8.08
N ASN A 94 5.32 5.12 -8.59
CA ASN A 94 5.35 3.67 -8.77
C ASN A 94 5.19 2.92 -7.43
N ILE A 95 5.89 3.40 -6.38
CA ILE A 95 5.77 2.83 -5.04
C ILE A 95 4.36 3.10 -4.46
N VAL A 96 3.84 4.31 -4.62
CA VAL A 96 2.49 4.68 -4.15
C VAL A 96 1.43 3.79 -4.78
N ALA A 97 1.43 3.66 -6.12
CA ALA A 97 0.49 2.82 -6.86
C ALA A 97 0.58 1.34 -6.44
N ARG A 98 1.81 0.82 -6.36
CA ARG A 98 2.05 -0.56 -5.94
C ARG A 98 1.54 -0.83 -4.53
N ASN A 99 1.86 0.03 -3.57
CA ASN A 99 1.45 -0.16 -2.18
C ASN A 99 -0.07 -0.10 -2.04
N TYR A 100 -0.74 0.79 -2.76
CA TYR A 100 -2.20 0.85 -2.82
C TYR A 100 -2.79 -0.49 -3.27
N LEU A 101 -2.32 -1.03 -4.40
CA LEU A 101 -2.81 -2.30 -4.93
C LEU A 101 -2.53 -3.47 -3.97
N ILE A 102 -1.38 -3.51 -3.32
CA ILE A 102 -1.06 -4.54 -2.33
C ILE A 102 -2.03 -4.47 -1.15
N LEU A 103 -2.28 -3.28 -0.61
CA LEU A 103 -3.18 -3.10 0.53
C LEU A 103 -4.61 -3.51 0.18
N ASN A 104 -5.13 -3.08 -0.98
CA ASN A 104 -6.46 -3.46 -1.44
C ASN A 104 -6.57 -4.97 -1.72
N ASN A 105 -5.60 -5.55 -2.41
CA ASN A 105 -5.59 -6.99 -2.66
C ASN A 105 -5.59 -7.80 -1.34
N ASN A 106 -4.82 -7.37 -0.34
CA ASN A 106 -4.79 -8.04 0.95
C ASN A 106 -6.11 -7.87 1.73
N ALA A 107 -6.72 -6.68 1.66
CA ALA A 107 -8.03 -6.43 2.27
C ALA A 107 -9.13 -7.29 1.62
N ASN A 108 -9.14 -7.39 0.29
CA ASN A 108 -10.08 -8.22 -0.46
C ASN A 108 -9.85 -9.71 -0.18
N TYR A 109 -8.58 -10.16 -0.12
CA TYR A 109 -8.26 -11.53 0.27
C TYR A 109 -8.79 -11.87 1.67
N LYS A 110 -8.66 -10.95 2.63
CA LYS A 110 -9.21 -11.15 3.96
C LYS A 110 -10.72 -11.27 3.93
N ARG A 111 -11.42 -10.39 3.22
CA ARG A 111 -12.89 -10.46 3.03
C ARG A 111 -13.31 -11.77 2.37
N TYR A 112 -12.62 -12.17 1.30
CA TYR A 112 -12.88 -13.43 0.61
C TYR A 112 -12.75 -14.61 1.56
N LYS A 113 -11.68 -14.66 2.35
CA LYS A 113 -11.45 -15.72 3.34
C LYS A 113 -12.52 -15.74 4.44
N ASP A 114 -12.91 -14.57 4.93
CA ASP A 114 -13.96 -14.44 5.96
C ASP A 114 -15.32 -14.87 5.40
N THR A 115 -15.65 -14.54 4.15
CA THR A 115 -16.89 -14.96 3.46
C THR A 115 -16.91 -16.45 3.16
N ASP A 116 -15.80 -17.04 2.76
CA ASP A 116 -15.67 -18.50 2.49
C ASP A 116 -15.86 -19.32 3.77
N ILE A 117 -15.34 -18.83 4.89
CA ILE A 117 -15.57 -19.43 6.21
C ILE A 117 -17.04 -19.34 6.59
N MET A 118 -17.70 -18.22 6.35
CA MET A 118 -19.12 -18.03 6.68
C MET A 118 -20.06 -18.80 5.76
N SER A 119 -19.75 -18.96 4.48
CA SER A 119 -20.59 -19.71 3.53
C SER A 119 -20.57 -21.22 3.75
N GLY A 120 -19.55 -21.74 4.46
CA GLY A 120 -19.44 -23.16 4.83
C GLY A 120 -20.02 -23.53 6.19
N LEU A 121 -20.52 -22.56 6.96
CA LEU A 121 -21.05 -22.81 8.31
C LEU A 121 -22.58 -22.95 8.27
N PRO A 122 -23.16 -24.00 8.91
CA PRO A 122 -24.60 -24.10 9.09
C PRO A 122 -25.10 -22.94 9.96
N GLU A 123 -26.30 -22.43 9.66
CA GLU A 123 -26.95 -21.27 10.27
C GLU A 123 -27.07 -21.28 11.82
N SER A 124 -26.78 -22.43 12.45
CA SER A 124 -26.80 -22.64 13.91
C SER A 124 -25.46 -22.38 14.61
N PHE A 125 -24.41 -21.96 13.88
CA PHE A 125 -23.03 -21.89 14.42
C PHE A 125 -22.63 -20.51 14.95
N ASP A 126 -23.45 -19.47 14.75
CA ASP A 126 -23.05 -18.07 14.98
C ASP A 126 -22.88 -17.67 16.45
N THR A 127 -23.48 -18.39 17.39
CA THR A 127 -23.44 -18.00 18.82
C THR A 127 -22.30 -18.64 19.60
N GLU A 128 -21.87 -19.86 19.26
CA GLU A 128 -20.80 -20.55 20.00
C GLU A 128 -19.38 -20.16 19.53
N ASN A 129 -19.22 -19.75 18.26
CA ASN A 129 -17.89 -19.40 17.73
C ASN A 129 -17.40 -18.02 18.18
N ASN A 130 -18.28 -17.05 18.43
CA ASN A 130 -17.88 -15.76 18.98
C ASN A 130 -17.24 -15.90 20.35
N PHE A 131 -17.75 -16.79 21.21
CA PHE A 131 -17.14 -17.06 22.52
C PHE A 131 -15.77 -17.73 22.40
N ARG A 132 -15.56 -18.63 21.44
CA ARG A 132 -14.25 -19.30 21.21
C ARG A 132 -13.22 -18.42 20.53
N GLU A 133 -13.63 -17.41 19.76
CA GLU A 133 -12.70 -16.41 19.21
C GLU A 133 -12.28 -15.39 20.26
N GLU A 134 -13.19 -14.99 21.15
CA GLU A 134 -12.84 -14.13 22.29
C GLU A 134 -11.89 -14.85 23.26
N GLU A 135 -12.15 -16.11 23.61
CA GLU A 135 -11.24 -16.91 24.44
C GLU A 135 -9.87 -17.11 23.79
N ARG A 136 -9.79 -17.41 22.48
CA ARG A 136 -8.51 -17.51 21.76
C ARG A 136 -7.78 -16.19 21.65
N ASN A 137 -8.49 -15.10 21.47
CA ASN A 137 -7.89 -13.76 21.48
C ASN A 137 -7.36 -13.38 22.86
N ASP A 138 -8.02 -13.78 23.93
CA ASP A 138 -7.56 -13.57 25.30
C ASP A 138 -6.36 -14.46 25.65
N GLU A 139 -6.33 -15.71 25.19
CA GLU A 139 -5.16 -16.59 25.31
C GLU A 139 -3.96 -16.05 24.54
N HIS A 140 -4.15 -15.57 23.30
CA HIS A 140 -3.09 -14.94 22.52
C HIS A 140 -2.62 -13.62 23.12
N ARG A 141 -3.52 -12.80 23.66
CA ARG A 141 -3.16 -11.58 24.41
C ARG A 141 -2.36 -11.90 25.66
N THR A 142 -2.78 -12.91 26.40
CA THR A 142 -2.11 -13.35 27.62
C THR A 142 -0.74 -13.96 27.31
N PHE A 143 -0.63 -14.75 26.24
CA PHE A 143 0.63 -15.30 25.76
C PHE A 143 1.58 -14.20 25.31
N ASN A 144 1.12 -13.27 24.47
CA ASN A 144 1.92 -12.15 23.99
C ASN A 144 2.41 -11.27 25.16
N LYS A 145 1.54 -10.98 26.14
CA LYS A 145 1.91 -10.23 27.33
C LYS A 145 3.00 -10.93 28.13
N ARG A 146 2.87 -12.24 28.39
CA ARG A 146 3.89 -13.03 29.09
C ARG A 146 5.20 -13.12 28.31
N MET A 147 5.12 -13.16 26.99
CA MET A 147 6.31 -13.20 26.12
C MET A 147 7.05 -11.86 26.17
N LEU A 148 6.32 -10.73 26.13
CA LEU A 148 6.91 -9.39 26.28
C LEU A 148 7.53 -9.20 27.66
N GLU A 149 6.85 -9.60 28.74
CA GLU A 149 7.38 -9.57 30.11
C GLU A 149 8.63 -10.46 30.29
N TYR A 150 8.68 -11.59 29.58
CA TYR A 150 9.85 -12.46 29.59
C TYR A 150 11.02 -11.82 28.82
N TRP A 151 10.76 -11.19 27.69
CA TRP A 151 11.77 -10.48 26.92
C TRP A 151 12.34 -9.30 27.69
N ASP A 152 11.47 -8.48 28.28
CA ASP A 152 11.89 -7.34 29.11
C ASP A 152 12.85 -7.76 30.24
N LYS A 153 12.55 -8.85 30.92
CA LYS A 153 13.40 -9.41 31.98
C LYS A 153 14.71 -10.02 31.51
N HIS A 154 14.83 -10.41 30.25
CA HIS A 154 15.96 -11.17 29.71
C HIS A 154 16.62 -10.48 28.51
N LEU A 155 16.32 -9.22 28.25
CA LEU A 155 16.86 -8.42 27.15
C LEU A 155 18.39 -8.50 27.06
N GLU A 156 19.08 -8.42 28.20
CA GLU A 156 20.55 -8.50 28.29
C GLU A 156 21.12 -9.82 27.75
N ASN A 157 20.37 -10.93 27.88
CA ASN A 157 20.78 -12.22 27.38
C ASN A 157 20.67 -12.35 25.86
N PHE A 158 19.72 -11.62 25.26
CA PHE A 158 19.49 -11.64 23.82
C PHE A 158 20.36 -10.61 23.08
N PHE A 159 20.70 -9.50 23.73
CA PHE A 159 21.47 -8.39 23.15
C PHE A 159 22.75 -8.12 23.94
N PRO A 160 23.83 -8.90 23.76
CA PRO A 160 25.07 -8.75 24.53
C PRO A 160 25.83 -7.45 24.27
N LYS A 161 25.45 -6.67 23.23
CA LYS A 161 26.05 -5.36 22.93
C LYS A 161 25.18 -4.24 23.50
N LYS A 162 25.78 -3.37 24.31
CA LYS A 162 25.10 -2.19 24.91
C LYS A 162 24.29 -1.33 23.92
N ARG A 163 24.77 -1.20 22.68
CA ARG A 163 24.10 -0.43 21.63
C ARG A 163 22.79 -1.09 21.16
N ASP A 164 22.80 -2.40 21.03
CA ASP A 164 21.64 -3.16 20.54
C ASP A 164 20.58 -3.26 21.66
N LEU A 165 21.02 -3.31 22.92
CA LEU A 165 20.17 -3.24 24.11
C LEU A 165 19.41 -1.90 24.19
N GLN A 166 20.09 -0.77 23.96
CA GLN A 166 19.45 0.55 23.96
C GLN A 166 18.39 0.71 22.86
N ILE A 167 18.61 0.08 21.71
CA ILE A 167 17.63 0.08 20.62
C ILE A 167 16.42 -0.78 20.99
N ALA A 168 16.63 -1.95 21.58
CA ALA A 168 15.56 -2.85 21.99
C ALA A 168 14.70 -2.23 23.11
N ASP A 169 15.31 -1.56 24.07
CA ASP A 169 14.64 -0.85 25.17
C ASP A 169 13.72 0.27 24.64
N SER A 170 14.19 1.04 23.65
CA SER A 170 13.44 2.13 23.03
C SER A 170 12.23 1.68 22.19
N VAL A 171 12.11 0.39 21.90
CA VAL A 171 10.99 -0.18 21.11
C VAL A 171 9.92 -0.76 22.04
N LEU A 172 10.27 -1.08 23.28
CA LEU A 172 9.36 -1.66 24.29
C LEU A 172 8.68 -0.60 25.18
N GLU A 173 9.16 0.66 25.17
CA GLU A 173 8.47 1.82 25.77
C GLU A 173 7.34 2.32 24.83
#